data_f4fe5ba60d3965fc1584e230c16d62cc
#
_entry.id   f4fe5ba60d3965fc1584e230c16d62cc
#
_cell.length_a   1.000
_cell.length_b   1.000
_cell.length_c   1.000
_cell.angle_alpha   90.00
_cell.angle_beta   90.00
_cell.angle_gamma   90.00
#
_symmetry.space_group_name_H-M   'P 1'
#
loop_
_entity.id
_entity.type
_entity.pdbx_description
1 polymer ?
#
loop_
_entity_poly.entity_id
_entity_poly.type
_entity_poly.pdbx_seq_one_letter_code
_entity_poly.pdbx_strand_id
1 'polypeptide(L)'
;MIETKGLVSLIEGTDAMLKSANVTFAGWVTVGSGLVTAFVQGDVGAVKAATDAGAASARRVGELTSVLVISRPHDDLPDFAAPPAKRAANAHPASDEAIGLIETRGLVGLVEASDAMSKTAAVTLVKFVEIGGGFVTAIVRGDVGSVSAAVAAGAAAARNVGELIGSHIIPRPHEGIVEGFLS
;
A
#
# COMPACT_ATOMS: atom_id res chain seq x y z
N MET A 1 -14.22 -2.50 4.04
CA MET A 1 -12.98 -1.87 4.54
C MET A 1 -12.09 -2.88 5.21
N ILE A 2 -10.80 -2.70 5.13
CA ILE A 2 -9.78 -3.44 5.88
C ILE A 2 -8.87 -2.45 6.59
N GLU A 3 -8.40 -2.81 7.78
CA GLU A 3 -7.45 -2.04 8.56
C GLU A 3 -6.23 -2.88 8.88
N THR A 4 -5.06 -2.29 8.73
CA THR A 4 -3.77 -2.95 8.97
C THR A 4 -2.87 -2.08 9.83
N LYS A 5 -1.88 -2.72 10.45
CA LYS A 5 -0.73 -2.03 11.01
C LYS A 5 0.41 -2.12 9.99
N GLY A 6 0.76 -0.97 9.43
CA GLY A 6 1.71 -0.88 8.33
C GLY A 6 1.04 -0.68 6.95
N LEU A 7 1.67 0.15 6.12
CA LEU A 7 1.16 0.52 4.80
C LEU A 7 1.36 -0.58 3.76
N VAL A 8 2.43 -1.36 3.87
CA VAL A 8 2.75 -2.44 2.93
C VAL A 8 1.62 -3.47 2.86
N SER A 9 1.12 -3.92 4.02
CA SER A 9 0.00 -4.85 4.10
C SER A 9 -1.32 -4.25 3.62
N LEU A 10 -1.54 -2.93 3.82
CA LEU A 10 -2.72 -2.24 3.32
C LEU A 10 -2.74 -2.19 1.79
N ILE A 11 -1.62 -1.82 1.17
CA ILE A 11 -1.53 -1.70 -0.30
C ILE A 11 -1.75 -3.07 -0.95
N GLU A 12 -1.09 -4.13 -0.47
CA GLU A 12 -1.29 -5.49 -0.98
C GLU A 12 -2.73 -5.97 -0.78
N GLY A 13 -3.31 -5.74 0.41
CA GLY A 13 -4.71 -6.09 0.67
C GLY A 13 -5.68 -5.33 -0.24
N THR A 14 -5.43 -4.03 -0.49
CA THR A 14 -6.25 -3.21 -1.38
C THR A 14 -6.12 -3.68 -2.84
N ASP A 15 -4.92 -4.00 -3.31
CA ASP A 15 -4.70 -4.56 -4.64
C ASP A 15 -5.49 -5.86 -4.83
N ALA A 16 -5.45 -6.75 -3.85
CA ALA A 16 -6.24 -7.98 -3.85
C ALA A 16 -7.75 -7.73 -3.86
N MET A 17 -8.24 -6.74 -3.10
CA MET A 17 -9.65 -6.34 -3.13
C MET A 17 -10.09 -5.93 -4.54
N LEU A 18 -9.32 -5.06 -5.19
CA LEU A 18 -9.64 -4.50 -6.50
C LEU A 18 -9.55 -5.54 -7.63
N LYS A 19 -8.69 -6.53 -7.50
CA LYS A 19 -8.52 -7.61 -8.47
C LYS A 19 -9.55 -8.74 -8.34
N SER A 20 -10.11 -8.94 -7.14
CA SER A 20 -10.96 -10.10 -6.85
C SER A 20 -12.44 -9.90 -7.17
N ALA A 21 -12.92 -8.66 -7.19
CA ALA A 21 -14.33 -8.36 -7.38
C ALA A 21 -14.54 -6.96 -7.99
N ASN A 22 -15.73 -6.75 -8.58
CA ASN A 22 -16.10 -5.46 -9.16
C ASN A 22 -16.45 -4.45 -8.04
N VAL A 23 -15.42 -3.84 -7.50
CA VAL A 23 -15.51 -2.80 -6.47
C VAL A 23 -14.69 -1.58 -6.88
N THR A 24 -15.07 -0.41 -6.38
CA THR A 24 -14.36 0.84 -6.59
C THR A 24 -13.54 1.18 -5.34
N PHE A 25 -12.30 1.56 -5.52
CA PHE A 25 -11.47 2.09 -4.44
C PHE A 25 -12.00 3.48 -4.03
N ALA A 26 -12.38 3.60 -2.76
CA ALA A 26 -12.96 4.83 -2.22
C ALA A 26 -11.93 5.70 -1.47
N GLY A 27 -10.72 5.17 -1.23
CA GLY A 27 -9.65 5.89 -0.56
C GLY A 27 -9.10 5.15 0.65
N TRP A 28 -8.16 5.77 1.31
CA TRP A 28 -7.55 5.27 2.54
C TRP A 28 -7.23 6.41 3.50
N VAL A 29 -7.14 6.08 4.78
CA VAL A 29 -6.83 7.05 5.85
C VAL A 29 -5.80 6.51 6.81
N THR A 30 -5.03 7.42 7.41
CA THR A 30 -4.16 7.13 8.55
C THR A 30 -4.94 7.34 9.84
N VAL A 31 -4.92 6.34 10.73
CA VAL A 31 -5.55 6.44 12.05
C VAL A 31 -4.54 6.88 13.12
N GLY A 32 -3.28 6.65 12.86
CA GLY A 32 -2.16 6.92 13.76
C GLY A 32 -1.52 5.66 14.32
N SER A 33 -0.37 5.78 14.94
CA SER A 33 0.40 4.65 15.50
C SER A 33 0.69 3.51 14.53
N GLY A 34 0.78 3.83 13.23
CA GLY A 34 0.97 2.85 12.17
C GLY A 34 -0.30 2.17 11.68
N LEU A 35 -1.48 2.54 12.21
CA LEU A 35 -2.77 2.03 11.73
C LEU A 35 -3.24 2.81 10.50
N VAL A 36 -3.66 2.06 9.49
CA VAL A 36 -4.16 2.56 8.22
C VAL A 36 -5.36 1.74 7.76
N THR A 37 -6.37 2.41 7.18
CA THR A 37 -7.62 1.78 6.75
C THR A 37 -7.90 2.10 5.29
N ALA A 38 -8.21 1.09 4.48
CA ALA A 38 -8.64 1.24 3.09
C ALA A 38 -10.13 0.90 2.94
N PHE A 39 -10.80 1.64 2.03
CA PHE A 39 -12.22 1.54 1.77
C PHE A 39 -12.48 1.15 0.32
N VAL A 40 -13.43 0.25 0.12
CA VAL A 40 -13.99 -0.07 -1.20
C VAL A 40 -15.50 0.00 -1.16
N GLN A 41 -16.11 0.34 -2.29
CA GLN A 41 -17.55 0.46 -2.48
C GLN A 41 -18.00 -0.39 -3.66
N GLY A 42 -19.25 -0.87 -3.61
CA GLY A 42 -19.86 -1.69 -4.65
C GLY A 42 -21.06 -2.50 -4.13
N ASP A 43 -21.53 -3.46 -4.91
CA ASP A 43 -22.56 -4.37 -4.46
C ASP A 43 -22.13 -5.17 -3.22
N VAL A 44 -23.06 -5.46 -2.31
CA VAL A 44 -22.77 -6.14 -1.04
C VAL A 44 -22.00 -7.44 -1.24
N GLY A 45 -22.37 -8.26 -2.24
CA GLY A 45 -21.69 -9.50 -2.56
C GLY A 45 -20.25 -9.28 -3.05
N ALA A 46 -20.07 -8.28 -3.94
CA ALA A 46 -18.75 -7.91 -4.44
C ALA A 46 -17.86 -7.35 -3.33
N VAL A 47 -18.38 -6.46 -2.49
CA VAL A 47 -17.63 -5.90 -1.34
C VAL A 47 -17.22 -7.00 -0.35
N LYS A 48 -18.10 -7.99 -0.10
CA LYS A 48 -17.77 -9.14 0.75
C LYS A 48 -16.61 -9.95 0.17
N ALA A 49 -16.72 -10.36 -1.09
CA ALA A 49 -15.67 -11.12 -1.77
C ALA A 49 -14.35 -10.34 -1.81
N ALA A 50 -14.41 -9.04 -2.12
CA ALA A 50 -13.25 -8.16 -2.11
C ALA A 50 -12.57 -8.10 -0.73
N THR A 51 -13.34 -7.83 0.33
CA THR A 51 -12.78 -7.71 1.70
C THR A 51 -12.22 -9.04 2.20
N ASP A 52 -12.81 -10.18 1.85
CA ASP A 52 -12.27 -11.51 2.20
C ASP A 52 -10.93 -11.76 1.52
N ALA A 53 -10.82 -11.47 0.21
CA ALA A 53 -9.58 -11.59 -0.55
C ALA A 53 -8.50 -10.63 -0.03
N GLY A 54 -8.86 -9.37 0.20
CA GLY A 54 -7.94 -8.36 0.73
C GLY A 54 -7.42 -8.71 2.11
N ALA A 55 -8.31 -9.16 3.00
CA ALA A 55 -7.93 -9.61 4.34
C ALA A 55 -6.97 -10.81 4.30
N ALA A 56 -7.22 -11.78 3.43
CA ALA A 56 -6.35 -12.93 3.24
C ALA A 56 -4.96 -12.50 2.74
N SER A 57 -4.91 -11.58 1.78
CA SER A 57 -3.66 -11.06 1.22
C SER A 57 -2.87 -10.23 2.23
N ALA A 58 -3.54 -9.31 2.91
CA ALA A 58 -2.91 -8.48 3.95
C ALA A 58 -2.25 -9.31 5.05
N ARG A 59 -2.91 -10.38 5.52
CA ARG A 59 -2.35 -11.28 6.56
C ARG A 59 -1.09 -12.02 6.12
N ARG A 60 -0.89 -12.26 4.83
CA ARG A 60 0.33 -12.93 4.32
C ARG A 60 1.54 -12.00 4.33
N VAL A 61 1.30 -10.69 4.26
CA VAL A 61 2.35 -9.68 4.09
C VAL A 61 2.65 -8.94 5.40
N GLY A 62 1.66 -8.79 6.28
CA GLY A 62 1.82 -8.07 7.53
C GLY A 62 0.66 -8.28 8.49
N GLU A 63 0.42 -7.31 9.37
CA GLU A 63 -0.58 -7.39 10.43
C GLU A 63 -1.93 -6.82 9.96
N LEU A 64 -2.94 -7.69 9.79
CA LEU A 64 -4.33 -7.28 9.62
C LEU A 64 -4.96 -7.06 11.00
N THR A 65 -5.47 -5.86 11.24
CA THR A 65 -6.09 -5.48 12.52
C THR A 65 -7.59 -5.72 12.51
N SER A 66 -8.29 -5.31 11.44
CA SER A 66 -9.75 -5.36 11.40
C SER A 66 -10.30 -5.48 9.98
N VAL A 67 -11.50 -6.05 9.87
CA VAL A 67 -12.27 -6.14 8.62
C VAL A 67 -13.73 -5.81 8.93
N LEU A 68 -14.35 -4.98 8.09
CA LEU A 68 -15.76 -4.64 8.24
C LEU A 68 -16.43 -4.43 6.90
N VAL A 69 -17.65 -4.99 6.75
CA VAL A 69 -18.56 -4.72 5.66
C VAL A 69 -19.83 -4.10 6.20
N ILE A 70 -20.21 -2.94 5.69
CA ILE A 70 -21.48 -2.28 6.00
C ILE A 70 -22.37 -2.35 4.78
N SER A 71 -23.42 -3.16 4.84
CA SER A 71 -24.31 -3.41 3.68
C SER A 71 -25.18 -2.21 3.34
N ARG A 72 -25.52 -1.39 4.33
CA ARG A 72 -26.31 -0.16 4.17
C ARG A 72 -25.77 0.88 5.15
N PRO A 73 -24.75 1.66 4.74
CA PRO A 73 -24.27 2.76 5.59
C PRO A 73 -25.39 3.77 5.81
N HIS A 74 -25.49 4.33 7.01
CA HIS A 74 -26.42 5.39 7.33
C HIS A 74 -25.95 6.69 6.67
N ASP A 75 -26.89 7.54 6.24
CA ASP A 75 -26.58 8.80 5.54
C ASP A 75 -25.76 9.79 6.41
N ASP A 76 -25.92 9.71 7.72
CA ASP A 76 -25.16 10.53 8.68
C ASP A 76 -23.73 9.99 8.96
N LEU A 77 -23.35 8.84 8.38
CA LEU A 77 -21.99 8.34 8.54
C LEU A 77 -21.04 9.30 7.83
N PRO A 78 -20.02 9.83 8.52
CA PRO A 78 -19.03 10.68 7.87
C PRO A 78 -18.41 9.96 6.69
N ASP A 79 -18.18 10.68 5.60
CA ASP A 79 -17.47 10.15 4.44
C ASP A 79 -15.97 10.02 4.76
N PHE A 80 -15.61 9.02 5.55
CA PHE A 80 -14.22 8.69 5.85
C PHE A 80 -13.42 8.26 4.62
N ALA A 81 -14.15 7.86 3.58
CA ALA A 81 -13.61 7.38 2.32
C ALA A 81 -13.64 8.46 1.23
N ALA A 82 -13.88 9.73 1.59
CA ALA A 82 -13.76 10.80 0.60
C ALA A 82 -12.37 10.69 -0.05
N PRO A 83 -12.29 10.51 -1.38
CA PRO A 83 -11.00 10.48 -2.04
C PRO A 83 -10.25 11.73 -1.62
N PRO A 84 -8.96 11.66 -1.31
CA PRO A 84 -8.17 12.84 -1.01
C PRO A 84 -8.46 13.81 -2.14
N ALA A 85 -8.94 15.01 -1.78
CA ALA A 85 -9.36 16.05 -2.73
C ALA A 85 -8.33 16.06 -3.84
N LYS A 86 -8.78 15.89 -5.10
CA LYS A 86 -7.95 15.70 -6.30
C LYS A 86 -6.63 16.46 -6.14
N ARG A 87 -5.61 15.78 -5.64
CA ARG A 87 -4.26 16.30 -5.68
C ARG A 87 -3.91 16.32 -7.14
N ALA A 88 -3.80 17.55 -7.67
CA ALA A 88 -3.52 17.80 -9.05
C ALA A 88 -2.37 16.93 -9.53
N ALA A 89 -2.71 16.03 -10.42
CA ALA A 89 -1.95 15.63 -11.59
C ALA A 89 -0.41 15.69 -11.49
N ASN A 90 0.18 14.69 -10.87
CA ASN A 90 1.27 13.96 -11.50
C ASN A 90 0.81 12.50 -11.59
N ALA A 91 -0.30 12.29 -12.27
CA ALA A 91 -0.79 10.96 -12.60
C ALA A 91 0.29 10.29 -13.46
N HIS A 92 1.05 9.41 -12.85
CA HIS A 92 1.86 8.47 -13.59
C HIS A 92 0.89 7.60 -14.38
N PRO A 93 0.98 7.53 -15.71
CA PRO A 93 0.09 6.70 -16.48
C PRO A 93 0.10 5.28 -15.91
N ALA A 94 -1.05 4.62 -15.95
CA ALA A 94 -1.15 3.21 -15.65
C ALA A 94 -0.10 2.50 -16.52
N SER A 95 0.96 2.02 -15.90
CA SER A 95 2.05 1.34 -16.58
C SER A 95 2.08 -0.10 -16.10
N ASP A 96 2.48 -1.02 -16.98
CA ASP A 96 2.71 -2.43 -16.62
C ASP A 96 3.91 -2.61 -15.64
N GLU A 97 4.35 -1.52 -15.01
CA GLU A 97 5.48 -1.55 -14.09
C GLU A 97 5.09 -2.11 -12.74
N ALA A 98 5.97 -2.94 -12.20
CA ALA A 98 5.88 -3.42 -10.84
C ALA A 98 6.11 -2.28 -9.83
N ILE A 99 5.52 -2.41 -8.65
CA ILE A 99 5.86 -1.59 -7.48
C ILE A 99 6.59 -2.43 -6.45
N GLY A 100 7.60 -1.82 -5.84
CA GLY A 100 8.33 -2.35 -4.71
C GLY A 100 8.11 -1.47 -3.49
N LEU A 101 7.95 -2.09 -2.34
CA LEU A 101 7.61 -1.46 -1.08
C LEU A 101 8.62 -1.87 -0.02
N ILE A 102 9.17 -0.90 0.71
CA ILE A 102 9.94 -1.14 1.94
C ILE A 102 9.39 -0.25 3.03
N GLU A 103 9.08 -0.84 4.17
CA GLU A 103 8.60 -0.15 5.35
C GLU A 103 9.53 -0.41 6.52
N THR A 104 9.94 0.66 7.19
CA THR A 104 10.81 0.62 8.36
C THR A 104 10.20 1.36 9.54
N ARG A 105 10.67 1.06 10.74
CA ARG A 105 10.48 1.95 11.87
C ARG A 105 11.70 2.86 12.00
N GLY A 106 11.46 4.16 11.76
CA GLY A 106 12.51 5.18 11.74
C GLY A 106 13.08 5.45 10.35
N LEU A 107 13.50 6.69 10.15
CA LEU A 107 13.90 7.21 8.84
C LEU A 107 15.28 6.69 8.39
N VAL A 108 16.21 6.41 9.33
CA VAL A 108 17.57 6.00 8.97
C VAL A 108 17.58 4.71 8.15
N GLY A 109 16.80 3.70 8.59
CA GLY A 109 16.66 2.45 7.86
C GLY A 109 16.04 2.64 6.47
N LEU A 110 15.08 3.56 6.34
CA LEU A 110 14.43 3.85 5.06
C LEU A 110 15.38 4.54 4.07
N VAL A 111 16.17 5.51 4.54
CA VAL A 111 17.15 6.22 3.70
C VAL A 111 18.21 5.25 3.17
N GLU A 112 18.76 4.41 4.04
CA GLU A 112 19.72 3.39 3.64
C GLU A 112 19.13 2.38 2.66
N ALA A 113 17.90 1.93 2.91
CA ALA A 113 17.17 1.06 1.98
C ALA A 113 16.98 1.71 0.61
N SER A 114 16.58 2.99 0.59
CA SER A 114 16.31 3.72 -0.64
C SER A 114 17.57 3.95 -1.47
N ASP A 115 18.69 4.25 -0.83
CA ASP A 115 19.98 4.37 -1.48
C ASP A 115 20.42 3.02 -2.07
N ALA A 116 20.32 1.94 -1.30
CA ALA A 116 20.65 0.59 -1.77
C ALA A 116 19.75 0.15 -2.95
N MET A 117 18.45 0.43 -2.91
CA MET A 117 17.54 0.14 -4.02
C MET A 117 17.95 0.84 -5.29
N SER A 118 18.20 2.16 -5.22
CA SER A 118 18.54 2.98 -6.37
C SER A 118 19.91 2.65 -6.97
N LYS A 119 20.85 2.15 -6.16
CA LYS A 119 22.18 1.73 -6.63
C LYS A 119 22.21 0.33 -7.23
N THR A 120 21.27 -0.55 -6.81
CA THR A 120 21.30 -1.95 -7.21
C THR A 120 20.63 -2.21 -8.55
N ALA A 121 19.57 -1.48 -8.88
CA ALA A 121 18.79 -1.72 -10.08
C ALA A 121 18.17 -0.45 -10.65
N ALA A 122 17.74 -0.51 -11.91
CA ALA A 122 17.06 0.58 -12.61
C ALA A 122 15.61 0.71 -12.12
N VAL A 123 15.42 1.34 -10.95
CA VAL A 123 14.11 1.64 -10.37
C VAL A 123 13.96 3.14 -10.14
N THR A 124 12.71 3.60 -10.17
CA THR A 124 12.37 4.99 -9.83
C THR A 124 11.75 5.02 -8.45
N LEU A 125 12.33 5.79 -7.53
CA LEU A 125 11.72 6.09 -6.24
C LEU A 125 10.59 7.10 -6.46
N VAL A 126 9.34 6.68 -6.21
CA VAL A 126 8.16 7.50 -6.54
C VAL A 126 7.55 8.19 -5.33
N LYS A 127 7.65 7.60 -4.15
CA LYS A 127 7.01 8.18 -2.96
C LYS A 127 7.63 7.72 -1.65
N PHE A 128 7.61 8.64 -0.68
CA PHE A 128 7.79 8.35 0.74
C PHE A 128 6.48 8.63 1.46
N VAL A 129 6.06 7.73 2.33
CA VAL A 129 4.82 7.86 3.10
C VAL A 129 5.09 7.65 4.58
N GLU A 130 4.65 8.58 5.41
CA GLU A 130 4.67 8.47 6.86
C GLU A 130 3.25 8.20 7.37
N ILE A 131 3.09 7.15 8.18
CA ILE A 131 1.76 6.76 8.70
C ILE A 131 1.66 6.85 10.23
N GLY A 132 2.63 7.51 10.86
CA GLY A 132 2.69 7.67 12.32
C GLY A 132 3.30 6.45 13.04
N GLY A 133 3.55 6.61 14.34
CA GLY A 133 4.18 5.56 15.15
C GLY A 133 5.62 5.23 14.73
N GLY A 134 6.27 6.11 13.97
CA GLY A 134 7.61 5.90 13.41
C GLY A 134 7.64 5.03 12.15
N PHE A 135 6.47 4.62 11.62
CA PHE A 135 6.39 3.85 10.38
C PHE A 135 6.56 4.77 9.17
N VAL A 136 7.52 4.43 8.33
CA VAL A 136 7.85 5.13 7.09
C VAL A 136 8.05 4.13 5.95
N THR A 137 7.46 4.43 4.79
CA THR A 137 7.46 3.52 3.63
C THR A 137 8.05 4.22 2.42
N ALA A 138 8.97 3.55 1.72
CA ALA A 138 9.45 3.94 0.39
C ALA A 138 8.78 3.07 -0.67
N ILE A 139 8.37 3.70 -1.77
CA ILE A 139 7.75 3.03 -2.92
C ILE A 139 8.62 3.28 -4.15
N VAL A 140 9.01 2.20 -4.82
CA VAL A 140 9.76 2.22 -6.09
C VAL A 140 8.95 1.60 -7.21
N ARG A 141 9.24 1.99 -8.46
CA ARG A 141 8.65 1.44 -9.69
C ARG A 141 9.74 1.04 -10.67
N GLY A 142 9.41 0.06 -11.53
CA GLY A 142 10.26 -0.42 -12.59
C GLY A 142 9.80 -1.77 -13.14
N ASP A 143 10.61 -2.39 -13.98
CA ASP A 143 10.34 -3.78 -14.38
C ASP A 143 10.44 -4.73 -13.17
N VAL A 144 9.75 -5.87 -13.24
CA VAL A 144 9.64 -6.82 -12.12
C VAL A 144 11.00 -7.31 -11.63
N GLY A 145 11.95 -7.53 -12.54
CA GLY A 145 13.29 -8.02 -12.20
C GLY A 145 14.09 -6.98 -11.44
N SER A 146 14.10 -5.74 -11.95
CA SER A 146 14.76 -4.60 -11.31
C SER A 146 14.16 -4.29 -9.94
N VAL A 147 12.82 -4.26 -9.83
CA VAL A 147 12.12 -4.04 -8.56
C VAL A 147 12.44 -5.15 -7.56
N SER A 148 12.50 -6.42 -8.01
CA SER A 148 12.84 -7.55 -7.15
C SER A 148 14.25 -7.44 -6.58
N ALA A 149 15.23 -7.13 -7.43
CA ALA A 149 16.61 -6.93 -7.01
C ALA A 149 16.76 -5.73 -6.06
N ALA A 150 16.10 -4.61 -6.38
CA ALA A 150 16.10 -3.41 -5.56
C ALA A 150 15.52 -3.68 -4.17
N VAL A 151 14.32 -4.25 -4.07
CA VAL A 151 13.65 -4.52 -2.80
C VAL A 151 14.46 -5.49 -1.95
N ALA A 152 15.07 -6.53 -2.54
CA ALA A 152 15.94 -7.45 -1.81
C ALA A 152 17.16 -6.74 -1.22
N ALA A 153 17.84 -5.89 -2.00
CA ALA A 153 18.99 -5.11 -1.55
C ALA A 153 18.59 -4.09 -0.46
N GLY A 154 17.53 -3.34 -0.69
CA GLY A 154 17.03 -2.35 0.26
C GLY A 154 16.59 -2.98 1.59
N ALA A 155 15.91 -4.11 1.56
CA ALA A 155 15.50 -4.83 2.77
C ALA A 155 16.72 -5.34 3.57
N ALA A 156 17.78 -5.80 2.90
CA ALA A 156 19.02 -6.19 3.55
C ALA A 156 19.72 -4.99 4.18
N ALA A 157 19.81 -3.87 3.44
CA ALA A 157 20.43 -2.63 3.93
C ALA A 157 19.69 -2.06 5.15
N ALA A 158 18.35 -2.01 5.10
CA ALA A 158 17.53 -1.53 6.22
C ALA A 158 17.79 -2.31 7.52
N ARG A 159 17.88 -3.65 7.43
CA ARG A 159 18.13 -4.50 8.61
C ARG A 159 19.47 -4.25 9.29
N ASN A 160 20.47 -3.75 8.56
CA ASN A 160 21.81 -3.47 9.11
C ASN A 160 21.83 -2.22 9.98
N VAL A 161 20.90 -1.28 9.79
CA VAL A 161 20.93 0.04 10.44
C VAL A 161 19.64 0.41 11.18
N GLY A 162 18.57 -0.40 11.04
CA GLY A 162 17.29 -0.11 11.63
C GLY A 162 16.33 -1.31 11.69
N GLU A 163 15.08 -1.04 12.02
CA GLU A 163 14.01 -2.05 12.08
C GLU A 163 13.26 -2.09 10.75
N LEU A 164 13.43 -3.18 9.99
CA LEU A 164 12.59 -3.47 8.84
C LEU A 164 11.25 -4.03 9.32
N ILE A 165 10.16 -3.33 9.00
CA ILE A 165 8.79 -3.76 9.31
C ILE A 165 8.26 -4.68 8.24
N GLY A 166 8.43 -4.31 6.96
CA GLY A 166 7.96 -5.10 5.84
C GLY A 166 8.64 -4.74 4.53
N SER A 167 8.62 -5.69 3.61
CA SER A 167 9.01 -5.48 2.22
C SER A 167 8.12 -6.32 1.32
N HIS A 168 7.68 -5.76 0.19
CA HIS A 168 6.78 -6.46 -0.72
C HIS A 168 6.94 -5.97 -2.15
N ILE A 169 6.51 -6.81 -3.12
CA ILE A 169 6.52 -6.51 -4.54
C ILE A 169 5.14 -6.85 -5.10
N ILE A 170 4.54 -5.90 -5.82
CA ILE A 170 3.33 -6.14 -6.59
C ILE A 170 3.71 -6.05 -8.08
N PRO A 171 3.81 -7.19 -8.78
CA PRO A 171 4.30 -7.22 -10.15
C PRO A 171 3.43 -6.47 -11.15
N ARG A 172 2.12 -6.47 -10.93
CA ARG A 172 1.12 -5.75 -11.74
C ARG A 172 0.08 -5.14 -10.80
N PRO A 173 0.35 -3.93 -10.26
CA PRO A 173 -0.61 -3.26 -9.39
C PRO A 173 -1.87 -2.89 -10.18
N HIS A 174 -3.03 -2.99 -9.54
CA HIS A 174 -4.27 -2.48 -10.09
C HIS A 174 -4.17 -0.95 -10.26
N GLU A 175 -4.80 -0.39 -11.30
CA GLU A 175 -4.77 1.07 -11.57
C GLU A 175 -5.17 1.92 -10.35
N GLY A 176 -6.18 1.50 -9.60
CA GLY A 176 -6.62 2.16 -8.38
C GLY A 176 -5.55 2.23 -7.28
N ILE A 177 -4.54 1.34 -7.29
CA ILE A 177 -3.38 1.43 -6.39
C ILE A 177 -2.47 2.58 -6.83
N VAL A 178 -2.22 2.68 -8.13
CA VAL A 178 -1.38 3.75 -8.69
C VAL A 178 -2.01 5.11 -8.41
N GLU A 179 -3.32 5.24 -8.68
CA GLU A 179 -4.05 6.49 -8.45
C GLU A 179 -4.20 6.84 -6.98
N GLY A 180 -4.47 5.85 -6.11
CA GLY A 180 -4.80 6.10 -4.71
C GLY A 180 -3.61 6.22 -3.77
N PHE A 181 -2.51 5.52 -4.05
CA PHE A 181 -1.35 5.50 -3.16
C PHE A 181 -0.11 6.19 -3.72
N LEU A 182 0.04 6.29 -5.06
CA LEU A 182 1.24 6.84 -5.68
C LEU A 182 1.08 8.26 -6.23
N SER A 183 -0.15 8.74 -6.38
CA SER A 183 -0.42 10.13 -6.80
C SER A 183 -0.16 11.15 -5.68
#